data_c50c01bf996ac94c6befbaebec87e26a
#
_entry.id   c50c01bf996ac94c6befbaebec87e26a
#
_cell.length_a   1.000
_cell.length_b   1.000
_cell.length_c   1.000
_cell.angle_alpha   90.00
_cell.angle_beta   90.00
_cell.angle_gamma   90.00
#
_symmetry.space_group_name_H-M   'P 1'
#
loop_
_entity.id
_entity.type
_entity.pdbx_description
1 polymer ?
#
loop_
_entity_poly.entity_id
_entity_poly.type
_entity_poly.pdbx_seq_one_letter_code
_entity_poly.pdbx_strand_id
1 'polypeptide(L)'
;EPYWEKYKYLFILLYPSILALLIASIVWLMRANRRESKRRIQAQTRLLVQNKLVEQRNEFDNVFHSIRDGVITYDTDLHIHFTNRSLLQMLHLPYESGGRFYEGMMAGSIFKIYYNGQDILHSMLKQVASKGESVKIPQGAFMKEVHSDKYFPVSGEIVPIRSKDTITGMALSARNISNEEMQKRFFDMAVDESSIYPWQFDMETNCFIFPQGFLKRLGYDESVTTISRDEMDRTIHPDDLKEISPLFNRALTGEDSNTRLNFRQRNVNGEYEWWEYRSSVITGLTQDSLYNILGVCQSIQRY
;
A
#
# COMPACT_ATOMS: atom_id res chain seq x y z
N GLU A 1 -69.56 -73.72 29.40
CA GLU A 1 -68.51 -72.87 29.99
C GLU A 1 -68.34 -71.67 29.15
N PRO A 2 -68.28 -70.48 29.73
CA PRO A 2 -68.19 -69.25 28.94
C PRO A 2 -66.85 -69.22 28.20
N TYR A 3 -66.93 -68.86 26.94
CA TYR A 3 -65.79 -68.75 25.95
C TYR A 3 -64.57 -68.01 26.51
N TRP A 4 -64.75 -67.09 27.45
CA TRP A 4 -63.71 -66.30 28.15
C TRP A 4 -62.80 -67.20 29.03
N GLU A 5 -63.28 -68.13 29.77
CA GLU A 5 -62.41 -68.96 30.64
C GLU A 5 -61.46 -69.93 29.88
N LYS A 6 -61.91 -70.39 28.70
CA LYS A 6 -61.08 -71.27 27.85
C LYS A 6 -59.91 -70.57 27.23
N TYR A 7 -59.95 -69.23 26.95
CA TYR A 7 -58.92 -68.51 26.26
C TYR A 7 -58.20 -67.46 27.14
N LYS A 8 -58.53 -67.37 28.42
CA LYS A 8 -57.99 -66.45 29.39
C LYS A 8 -56.45 -66.41 29.41
N TYR A 9 -55.82 -67.51 29.43
CA TYR A 9 -54.34 -67.65 29.44
C TYR A 9 -53.71 -67.25 28.11
N LEU A 10 -54.41 -67.42 27.00
CA LEU A 10 -53.95 -67.04 25.70
C LEU A 10 -53.95 -65.48 25.58
N PHE A 11 -54.97 -64.85 26.07
CA PHE A 11 -55.04 -63.38 26.10
C PHE A 11 -54.02 -62.73 27.05
N ILE A 12 -53.76 -63.35 28.20
CA ILE A 12 -52.79 -62.88 29.19
C ILE A 12 -51.36 -62.90 28.61
N LEU A 13 -51.03 -63.86 27.75
CA LEU A 13 -49.74 -64.05 27.12
C LEU A 13 -49.57 -63.25 25.82
N LEU A 14 -50.60 -63.16 24.97
CA LEU A 14 -50.55 -62.52 23.68
C LEU A 14 -50.61 -60.97 23.81
N TYR A 15 -51.38 -60.42 24.71
CA TYR A 15 -51.53 -58.98 24.83
C TYR A 15 -50.25 -58.23 25.23
N PRO A 16 -49.50 -58.60 26.27
CA PRO A 16 -48.24 -57.98 26.62
C PRO A 16 -47.15 -58.19 25.59
N SER A 17 -47.11 -59.29 24.85
CA SER A 17 -46.14 -59.53 23.80
C SER A 17 -46.39 -58.67 22.59
N ILE A 18 -47.64 -58.45 22.18
CA ILE A 18 -47.99 -57.53 21.11
C ILE A 18 -47.65 -56.05 21.53
N LEU A 19 -47.97 -55.70 22.78
CA LEU A 19 -47.66 -54.40 23.32
C LEU A 19 -46.14 -54.15 23.36
N ALA A 20 -45.38 -55.15 23.79
CA ALA A 20 -43.88 -55.04 23.79
C ALA A 20 -43.30 -54.84 22.38
N LEU A 21 -43.85 -55.62 21.38
CA LEU A 21 -43.44 -55.43 19.97
C LEU A 21 -43.77 -54.05 19.42
N LEU A 22 -44.94 -53.47 19.76
CA LEU A 22 -45.34 -52.17 19.38
C LEU A 22 -44.40 -51.10 19.99
N ILE A 23 -44.10 -51.23 21.29
CA ILE A 23 -43.14 -50.31 21.97
C ILE A 23 -41.75 -50.41 21.33
N ALA A 24 -41.26 -51.61 21.07
CA ALA A 24 -39.98 -51.87 20.43
C ALA A 24 -39.92 -51.25 19.02
N SER A 25 -41.00 -51.40 18.24
CA SER A 25 -41.16 -50.77 16.92
C SER A 25 -41.11 -49.23 16.98
N ILE A 26 -41.85 -48.62 17.91
CA ILE A 26 -41.86 -47.18 18.10
C ILE A 26 -40.46 -46.69 18.49
N VAL A 27 -39.78 -47.35 19.45
CA VAL A 27 -38.42 -47.01 19.87
C VAL A 27 -37.42 -47.13 18.72
N TRP A 28 -37.55 -48.18 17.91
CA TRP A 28 -36.71 -48.37 16.72
C TRP A 28 -36.92 -47.25 15.70
N LEU A 29 -38.19 -46.91 15.40
CA LEU A 29 -38.55 -45.81 14.49
C LEU A 29 -38.02 -44.46 14.99
N MET A 30 -38.18 -44.18 16.29
CA MET A 30 -37.62 -42.97 16.90
C MET A 30 -36.09 -42.89 16.80
N ARG A 31 -35.39 -44.02 17.04
CA ARG A 31 -33.93 -44.13 16.89
C ARG A 31 -33.48 -43.96 15.43
N ALA A 32 -34.18 -44.56 14.49
CA ALA A 32 -33.91 -44.44 13.06
C ALA A 32 -34.08 -42.98 12.61
N ASN A 33 -35.19 -42.32 12.97
CA ASN A 33 -35.47 -40.95 12.62
C ASN A 33 -34.43 -39.96 13.25
N ARG A 34 -34.06 -40.20 14.53
CA ARG A 34 -32.96 -39.42 15.17
C ARG A 34 -31.61 -39.58 14.48
N ARG A 35 -31.29 -40.79 13.98
CA ARG A 35 -30.04 -41.03 13.23
C ARG A 35 -30.06 -40.31 11.89
N GLU A 36 -31.17 -40.34 11.20
CA GLU A 36 -31.33 -39.64 9.92
C GLU A 36 -31.28 -38.12 10.09
N SER A 37 -31.97 -37.58 11.07
CA SER A 37 -31.92 -36.13 11.38
C SER A 37 -30.49 -35.69 11.73
N LYS A 38 -29.75 -36.46 12.54
CA LYS A 38 -28.34 -36.15 12.82
C LYS A 38 -27.46 -36.14 11.56
N ARG A 39 -27.65 -37.11 10.66
CA ARG A 39 -26.92 -37.18 9.38
C ARG A 39 -27.23 -35.99 8.50
N ARG A 40 -28.52 -35.61 8.41
CA ARG A 40 -28.94 -34.43 7.63
C ARG A 40 -28.31 -33.11 8.18
N ILE A 41 -28.35 -32.92 9.51
CA ILE A 41 -27.73 -31.75 10.16
C ILE A 41 -26.21 -31.71 9.91
N GLN A 42 -25.52 -32.87 10.07
CA GLN A 42 -24.09 -32.92 9.80
C GLN A 42 -23.73 -32.62 8.34
N ALA A 43 -24.52 -33.13 7.39
CA ALA A 43 -24.33 -32.85 5.97
C ALA A 43 -24.55 -31.37 5.65
N GLN A 44 -25.61 -30.76 6.19
CA GLN A 44 -25.89 -29.33 6.05
C GLN A 44 -24.78 -28.45 6.66
N THR A 45 -24.30 -28.80 7.86
CA THR A 45 -23.20 -28.08 8.52
C THR A 45 -21.92 -28.14 7.69
N ARG A 46 -21.60 -29.34 7.13
CA ARG A 46 -20.42 -29.48 6.25
C ARG A 46 -20.55 -28.59 4.99
N LEU A 47 -21.71 -28.55 4.34
CA LEU A 47 -21.97 -27.75 3.19
C LEU A 47 -21.86 -26.25 3.52
N LEU A 48 -22.41 -25.82 4.66
CA LEU A 48 -22.32 -24.41 5.11
C LEU A 48 -20.84 -24.00 5.37
N VAL A 49 -20.06 -24.87 6.01
CA VAL A 49 -18.63 -24.61 6.25
C VAL A 49 -17.87 -24.54 4.93
N GLN A 50 -18.13 -25.46 4.00
CA GLN A 50 -17.49 -25.43 2.68
C GLN A 50 -17.85 -24.15 1.90
N ASN A 51 -19.13 -23.80 1.86
CA ASN A 51 -19.57 -22.58 1.17
C ASN A 51 -18.94 -21.33 1.78
N LYS A 52 -18.86 -21.25 3.11
CA LYS A 52 -18.21 -20.13 3.80
C LYS A 52 -16.71 -20.03 3.48
N LEU A 53 -16.01 -21.18 3.39
CA LEU A 53 -14.60 -21.20 3.00
C LEU A 53 -14.41 -20.75 1.54
N VAL A 54 -15.29 -21.18 0.64
CA VAL A 54 -15.26 -20.74 -0.78
C VAL A 54 -15.54 -19.24 -0.89
N GLU A 55 -16.53 -18.73 -0.15
CA GLU A 55 -16.87 -17.30 -0.13
C GLU A 55 -15.69 -16.46 0.41
N GLN A 56 -15.08 -16.85 1.53
CA GLN A 56 -13.91 -16.17 2.08
C GLN A 56 -12.72 -16.20 1.11
N ARG A 57 -12.51 -17.32 0.42
CA ARG A 57 -11.46 -17.40 -0.60
C ARG A 57 -11.72 -16.46 -1.78
N ASN A 58 -12.95 -16.43 -2.28
CA ASN A 58 -13.33 -15.55 -3.38
C ASN A 58 -13.21 -14.07 -2.98
N GLU A 59 -13.60 -13.73 -1.76
CA GLU A 59 -13.44 -12.37 -1.22
C GLU A 59 -11.95 -11.99 -1.14
N PHE A 60 -11.12 -12.88 -0.61
CA PHE A 60 -9.67 -12.68 -0.59
C PHE A 60 -9.09 -12.49 -2.01
N ASP A 61 -9.45 -13.36 -2.95
CA ASP A 61 -9.00 -13.27 -4.34
C ASP A 61 -9.41 -11.93 -4.97
N ASN A 62 -10.66 -11.49 -4.74
CA ASN A 62 -11.14 -10.20 -5.26
C ASN A 62 -10.37 -9.02 -4.68
N VAL A 63 -10.18 -8.97 -3.35
CA VAL A 63 -9.40 -7.91 -2.69
C VAL A 63 -7.97 -7.90 -3.22
N PHE A 64 -7.34 -9.07 -3.27
CA PHE A 64 -5.94 -9.20 -3.69
C PHE A 64 -5.71 -8.77 -5.15
N HIS A 65 -6.67 -9.08 -6.03
CA HIS A 65 -6.59 -8.65 -7.44
C HIS A 65 -7.01 -7.20 -7.67
N SER A 66 -7.66 -6.55 -6.71
CA SER A 66 -8.02 -5.13 -6.78
C SER A 66 -6.87 -4.19 -6.37
N ILE A 67 -5.84 -4.71 -5.70
CA ILE A 67 -4.66 -3.94 -5.32
C ILE A 67 -3.93 -3.49 -6.58
N ARG A 68 -3.64 -2.17 -6.67
CA ARG A 68 -2.94 -1.59 -7.83
C ARG A 68 -1.45 -1.94 -7.87
N ASP A 69 -0.85 -2.16 -6.72
CA ASP A 69 0.53 -2.60 -6.63
C ASP A 69 0.64 -4.07 -7.07
N GLY A 70 1.74 -4.40 -7.72
CA GLY A 70 2.07 -5.79 -8.03
C GLY A 70 2.39 -6.54 -6.75
N VAL A 71 1.69 -7.66 -6.49
CA VAL A 71 1.95 -8.48 -5.30
C VAL A 71 2.24 -9.91 -5.72
N ILE A 72 3.27 -10.47 -5.13
CA ILE A 72 3.68 -11.86 -5.30
C ILE A 72 4.07 -12.44 -3.94
N THR A 73 3.68 -13.68 -3.71
CA THR A 73 4.05 -14.40 -2.48
C THR A 73 4.92 -15.60 -2.82
N TYR A 74 5.84 -15.90 -1.90
CA TYR A 74 6.77 -17.01 -1.98
C TYR A 74 6.64 -17.88 -0.74
N ASP A 75 6.90 -19.17 -0.89
CA ASP A 75 7.12 -20.07 0.24
C ASP A 75 8.55 -19.88 0.82
N THR A 76 8.87 -20.69 1.85
CA THR A 76 10.20 -20.66 2.49
C THR A 76 11.33 -21.16 1.59
N ASP A 77 11.01 -21.95 0.55
CA ASP A 77 11.92 -22.50 -0.43
C ASP A 77 12.07 -21.60 -1.66
N LEU A 78 11.50 -20.39 -1.61
CA LEU A 78 11.49 -19.35 -2.66
C LEU A 78 10.72 -19.73 -3.91
N HIS A 79 9.74 -20.64 -3.82
CA HIS A 79 8.81 -20.90 -4.90
C HIS A 79 7.65 -19.91 -4.85
N ILE A 80 7.19 -19.49 -6.01
CA ILE A 80 6.02 -18.63 -6.15
C ILE A 80 4.78 -19.38 -5.68
N HIS A 81 4.09 -18.80 -4.72
CA HIS A 81 2.82 -19.36 -4.23
C HIS A 81 1.62 -18.66 -4.84
N PHE A 82 1.71 -17.32 -5.04
CA PHE A 82 0.62 -16.54 -5.61
C PHE A 82 1.12 -15.27 -6.29
N THR A 83 0.42 -14.83 -7.36
CA THR A 83 0.66 -13.55 -8.05
C THR A 83 -0.66 -12.83 -8.29
N ASN A 84 -0.72 -11.51 -8.10
CA ASN A 84 -1.90 -10.75 -8.43
C ASN A 84 -1.89 -10.28 -9.89
N ARG A 85 -3.06 -9.85 -10.36
CA ARG A 85 -3.25 -9.35 -11.74
C ARG A 85 -2.36 -8.14 -12.03
N SER A 86 -2.20 -7.24 -11.08
CA SER A 86 -1.43 -6.00 -11.25
C SER A 86 0.04 -6.27 -11.53
N LEU A 87 0.66 -7.24 -10.85
CA LEU A 87 2.05 -7.64 -11.13
C LEU A 87 2.20 -8.17 -12.55
N LEU A 88 1.31 -9.07 -12.98
CA LEU A 88 1.39 -9.66 -14.32
C LEU A 88 1.16 -8.61 -15.42
N GLN A 89 0.25 -7.66 -15.21
CA GLN A 89 0.05 -6.53 -16.10
C GLN A 89 1.29 -5.62 -16.18
N MET A 90 1.92 -5.34 -15.04
CA MET A 90 3.15 -4.54 -14.94
C MET A 90 4.31 -5.19 -15.72
N LEU A 91 4.38 -6.52 -15.69
CA LEU A 91 5.38 -7.30 -16.41
C LEU A 91 4.98 -7.65 -17.86
N HIS A 92 3.78 -7.24 -18.31
CA HIS A 92 3.19 -7.62 -19.59
C HIS A 92 3.04 -9.13 -19.80
N LEU A 93 2.84 -9.86 -18.70
CA LEU A 93 2.64 -11.31 -18.71
C LEU A 93 1.15 -11.67 -18.80
N PRO A 94 0.81 -12.82 -19.42
CA PRO A 94 -0.58 -13.26 -19.54
C PRO A 94 -1.16 -13.60 -18.17
N TYR A 95 -2.41 -13.16 -17.94
CA TYR A 95 -3.17 -13.49 -16.75
C TYR A 95 -4.08 -14.69 -17.01
N GLU A 96 -3.49 -15.87 -17.15
CA GLU A 96 -4.22 -17.12 -17.36
C GLU A 96 -4.45 -17.81 -16.01
N SER A 97 -5.58 -18.50 -15.89
CA SER A 97 -5.95 -19.30 -14.72
C SER A 97 -5.85 -18.56 -13.37
N GLY A 98 -6.12 -17.24 -13.37
CA GLY A 98 -6.06 -16.44 -12.15
C GLY A 98 -4.65 -16.27 -11.57
N GLY A 99 -3.61 -16.29 -12.42
CA GLY A 99 -2.20 -16.18 -12.01
C GLY A 99 -1.58 -17.49 -11.49
N ARG A 100 -2.34 -18.56 -11.42
CA ARG A 100 -1.85 -19.89 -10.96
C ARG A 100 -0.84 -20.54 -11.91
N PHE A 101 -0.76 -20.08 -13.15
CA PHE A 101 0.21 -20.56 -14.11
C PHE A 101 1.67 -20.45 -13.61
N TYR A 102 1.94 -19.46 -12.76
CA TYR A 102 3.28 -19.20 -12.21
C TYR A 102 3.54 -19.84 -10.85
N GLU A 103 2.53 -20.52 -10.26
CA GLU A 103 2.64 -21.22 -8.98
C GLU A 103 3.68 -22.34 -9.06
N GLY A 104 4.54 -22.46 -8.05
CA GLY A 104 5.62 -23.44 -7.99
C GLY A 104 6.89 -23.08 -8.77
N MET A 105 6.91 -22.00 -9.55
CA MET A 105 8.13 -21.51 -10.18
C MET A 105 9.07 -20.88 -9.15
N MET A 106 10.38 -20.97 -9.39
CA MET A 106 11.39 -20.35 -8.52
C MET A 106 11.36 -18.82 -8.60
N ALA A 107 11.66 -18.16 -7.49
CA ALA A 107 11.89 -16.71 -7.48
C ALA A 107 12.95 -16.32 -8.53
N GLY A 108 12.67 -15.22 -9.26
CA GLY A 108 13.54 -14.77 -10.35
C GLY A 108 13.30 -15.45 -11.70
N SER A 109 12.34 -16.39 -11.81
CA SER A 109 11.99 -17.02 -13.08
C SER A 109 11.11 -16.13 -13.99
N ILE A 110 10.35 -15.20 -13.43
CA ILE A 110 9.46 -14.32 -14.19
C ILE A 110 9.96 -12.86 -14.24
N PHE A 111 10.65 -12.40 -13.21
CA PHE A 111 11.30 -11.09 -13.18
C PHE A 111 12.50 -11.07 -12.24
N LYS A 112 13.31 -10.04 -12.38
CA LYS A 112 14.47 -9.74 -11.53
C LYS A 112 14.40 -8.29 -11.06
N ILE A 113 15.04 -7.99 -9.93
CA ILE A 113 15.20 -6.63 -9.42
C ILE A 113 16.69 -6.29 -9.42
N TYR A 114 17.03 -5.22 -10.12
CA TYR A 114 18.41 -4.76 -10.26
C TYR A 114 18.64 -3.49 -9.46
N TYR A 115 19.76 -3.46 -8.74
CA TYR A 115 20.28 -2.27 -8.07
C TYR A 115 21.78 -2.22 -8.27
N ASN A 116 22.32 -1.07 -8.72
CA ASN A 116 23.73 -0.90 -9.07
C ASN A 116 24.27 -2.02 -10.01
N GLY A 117 23.43 -2.45 -10.95
CA GLY A 117 23.78 -3.48 -11.95
C GLY A 117 23.72 -4.93 -11.44
N GLN A 118 23.38 -5.16 -10.18
CA GLN A 118 23.27 -6.50 -9.58
C GLN A 118 21.83 -6.92 -9.37
N ASP A 119 21.50 -8.18 -9.61
CA ASP A 119 20.20 -8.77 -9.26
C ASP A 119 20.14 -9.01 -7.75
N ILE A 120 19.25 -8.31 -7.08
CA ILE A 120 19.11 -8.31 -5.61
C ILE A 120 17.90 -9.11 -5.10
N LEU A 121 17.02 -9.60 -5.97
CA LEU A 121 15.78 -10.24 -5.56
C LEU A 121 16.01 -11.42 -4.60
N HIS A 122 16.89 -12.35 -4.99
CA HIS A 122 17.18 -13.54 -4.18
C HIS A 122 17.82 -13.20 -2.83
N SER A 123 18.72 -12.22 -2.81
CA SER A 123 19.40 -11.78 -1.57
C SER A 123 18.41 -11.15 -0.60
N MET A 124 17.48 -10.33 -1.10
CA MET A 124 16.43 -9.71 -0.29
C MET A 124 15.47 -10.76 0.29
N LEU A 125 15.01 -11.71 -0.53
CA LEU A 125 14.14 -12.80 -0.06
C LEU A 125 14.80 -13.64 1.03
N LYS A 126 16.07 -14.03 0.85
CA LYS A 126 16.86 -14.76 1.86
C LYS A 126 17.05 -13.96 3.15
N GLN A 127 17.24 -12.65 3.04
CA GLN A 127 17.36 -11.78 4.21
C GLN A 127 16.07 -11.76 5.03
N VAL A 128 14.90 -11.63 4.38
CA VAL A 128 13.59 -11.66 5.04
C VAL A 128 13.34 -13.03 5.67
N ALA A 129 13.63 -14.12 4.95
CA ALA A 129 13.44 -15.48 5.45
C ALA A 129 14.29 -15.77 6.69
N SER A 130 15.54 -15.25 6.75
CA SER A 130 16.46 -15.53 7.85
C SER A 130 16.28 -14.62 9.05
N LYS A 131 16.04 -13.30 8.84
CA LYS A 131 15.92 -12.31 9.91
C LYS A 131 14.47 -12.12 10.39
N GLY A 132 13.49 -12.42 9.54
CA GLY A 132 12.08 -12.20 9.83
C GLY A 132 11.68 -10.73 9.88
N GLU A 133 12.47 -9.85 9.30
CA GLU A 133 12.23 -8.41 9.21
C GLU A 133 11.89 -8.04 7.76
N SER A 134 11.09 -7.00 7.58
CA SER A 134 10.78 -6.48 6.25
C SER A 134 12.01 -5.79 5.63
N VAL A 135 12.14 -5.90 4.31
CA VAL A 135 13.23 -5.29 3.54
C VAL A 135 12.63 -4.45 2.42
N LYS A 136 12.93 -3.15 2.43
CA LYS A 136 12.50 -2.23 1.37
C LYS A 136 13.39 -2.38 0.14
N ILE A 137 12.77 -2.27 -1.04
CA ILE A 137 13.52 -2.15 -2.30
C ILE A 137 14.30 -0.83 -2.27
N PRO A 138 15.62 -0.84 -2.54
CA PRO A 138 16.43 0.38 -2.53
C PRO A 138 15.91 1.40 -3.55
N GLN A 139 16.03 2.69 -3.20
CA GLN A 139 15.71 3.76 -4.14
C GLN A 139 16.67 3.70 -5.35
N GLY A 140 16.11 3.83 -6.56
CA GLY A 140 16.87 3.67 -7.80
C GLY A 140 17.00 2.23 -8.28
N ALA A 141 16.26 1.29 -7.69
CA ALA A 141 16.17 -0.07 -8.22
C ALA A 141 15.25 -0.14 -9.44
N PHE A 142 15.53 -1.09 -10.32
CA PHE A 142 14.75 -1.37 -11.53
C PHE A 142 14.26 -2.80 -11.54
N MET A 143 13.03 -2.99 -12.02
CA MET A 143 12.49 -4.33 -12.28
C MET A 143 12.55 -4.62 -13.78
N LYS A 144 12.82 -5.87 -14.12
CA LYS A 144 12.85 -6.38 -15.49
C LYS A 144 12.17 -7.74 -15.55
N GLU A 145 11.26 -7.94 -16.50
CA GLU A 145 10.75 -9.27 -16.85
C GLU A 145 11.86 -10.07 -17.52
N VAL A 146 11.95 -11.38 -17.25
CA VAL A 146 13.10 -12.21 -17.64
C VAL A 146 13.33 -12.27 -19.16
N HIS A 147 12.24 -12.30 -19.95
CA HIS A 147 12.29 -12.39 -21.41
C HIS A 147 12.19 -11.02 -22.12
N SER A 148 12.13 -9.93 -21.37
CA SER A 148 12.05 -8.56 -21.90
C SER A 148 13.37 -7.84 -21.75
N ASP A 149 13.69 -6.92 -22.66
CA ASP A 149 14.83 -6.00 -22.51
C ASP A 149 14.45 -4.68 -21.86
N LYS A 150 13.17 -4.52 -21.46
CA LYS A 150 12.69 -3.29 -20.85
C LYS A 150 12.85 -3.33 -19.33
N TYR A 151 13.44 -2.28 -18.79
CA TYR A 151 13.55 -2.00 -17.37
C TYR A 151 12.56 -0.89 -17.00
N PHE A 152 12.00 -0.95 -15.81
CA PHE A 152 11.23 0.15 -15.25
C PHE A 152 11.60 0.36 -13.78
N PRO A 153 11.62 1.61 -13.29
CA PRO A 153 11.93 1.89 -11.91
C PRO A 153 10.82 1.34 -11.01
N VAL A 154 11.23 0.76 -9.89
CA VAL A 154 10.33 0.09 -8.96
C VAL A 154 10.58 0.54 -7.54
N SER A 155 9.50 0.71 -6.78
CA SER A 155 9.53 0.84 -5.32
C SER A 155 8.67 -0.26 -4.69
N GLY A 156 8.95 -0.59 -3.44
CA GLY A 156 8.19 -1.61 -2.73
C GLY A 156 8.96 -2.21 -1.57
N GLU A 157 8.45 -3.32 -1.06
CA GLU A 157 9.06 -4.02 0.08
C GLU A 157 8.74 -5.52 0.06
N ILE A 158 9.59 -6.28 0.71
CA ILE A 158 9.38 -7.70 1.00
C ILE A 158 9.11 -7.83 2.49
N VAL A 159 8.00 -8.47 2.84
CA VAL A 159 7.58 -8.71 4.21
C VAL A 159 7.45 -10.20 4.50
N PRO A 160 7.75 -10.67 5.72
CA PRO A 160 7.54 -12.07 6.08
C PRO A 160 6.05 -12.35 6.30
N ILE A 161 5.58 -13.51 5.80
CA ILE A 161 4.28 -14.07 6.13
C ILE A 161 4.46 -15.02 7.30
N ARG A 162 3.71 -14.79 8.40
CA ARG A 162 3.83 -15.56 9.62
C ARG A 162 2.55 -16.33 9.91
N SER A 163 2.72 -17.55 10.41
CA SER A 163 1.66 -18.30 11.07
C SER A 163 2.09 -18.54 12.52
N LYS A 164 1.39 -17.93 13.47
CA LYS A 164 1.85 -17.82 14.87
C LYS A 164 3.26 -17.19 14.90
N ASP A 165 4.27 -17.90 15.41
CA ASP A 165 5.67 -17.41 15.54
C ASP A 165 6.61 -17.92 14.42
N THR A 166 6.10 -18.72 13.48
CA THR A 166 6.90 -19.28 12.39
C THR A 166 6.68 -18.52 11.10
N ILE A 167 7.76 -18.27 10.34
CA ILE A 167 7.69 -17.71 8.99
C ILE A 167 7.25 -18.86 8.06
N THR A 168 6.14 -18.66 7.38
CA THR A 168 5.58 -19.63 6.42
C THR A 168 5.79 -19.21 4.97
N GLY A 169 6.26 -17.98 4.73
CA GLY A 169 6.53 -17.46 3.41
C GLY A 169 6.89 -15.98 3.44
N MET A 170 6.90 -15.36 2.29
CA MET A 170 7.21 -13.93 2.10
C MET A 170 6.27 -13.33 1.06
N ALA A 171 5.95 -12.04 1.23
CA ALA A 171 5.21 -11.28 0.24
C ALA A 171 6.06 -10.10 -0.24
N LEU A 172 6.19 -9.96 -1.54
CA LEU A 172 6.76 -8.78 -2.19
C LEU A 172 5.61 -7.94 -2.72
N SER A 173 5.56 -6.67 -2.31
CA SER A 173 4.78 -5.63 -2.98
C SER A 173 5.70 -4.79 -3.85
N ALA A 174 5.29 -4.48 -5.07
CA ALA A 174 6.06 -3.72 -6.04
C ALA A 174 5.16 -2.73 -6.79
N ARG A 175 5.63 -1.50 -6.93
CA ARG A 175 4.97 -0.43 -7.69
C ARG A 175 5.89 0.08 -8.78
N ASN A 176 5.38 0.17 -9.99
CA ASN A 176 6.06 0.87 -11.07
C ASN A 176 5.93 2.38 -10.85
N ILE A 177 7.06 3.06 -10.67
CA ILE A 177 7.14 4.51 -10.41
C ILE A 177 7.62 5.32 -11.63
N SER A 178 7.52 4.74 -12.85
CA SER A 178 7.95 5.42 -14.08
C SER A 178 7.24 6.75 -14.30
N ASN A 179 5.95 6.81 -14.02
CA ASN A 179 5.17 8.03 -14.21
C ASN A 179 5.57 9.11 -13.21
N GLU A 180 5.74 8.73 -11.95
CA GLU A 180 6.14 9.63 -10.87
C GLU A 180 7.55 10.19 -11.14
N GLU A 181 8.49 9.33 -11.54
CA GLU A 181 9.83 9.78 -11.91
C GLU A 181 9.84 10.66 -13.15
N MET A 182 9.05 10.32 -14.18
CA MET A 182 8.93 11.14 -15.37
C MET A 182 8.32 12.51 -15.05
N GLN A 183 7.26 12.56 -14.25
CA GLN A 183 6.65 13.82 -13.81
C GLN A 183 7.63 14.66 -13.01
N LYS A 184 8.39 14.04 -12.10
CA LYS A 184 9.43 14.74 -11.34
C LYS A 184 10.50 15.30 -12.25
N ARG A 185 11.06 14.52 -13.18
CA ARG A 185 12.07 14.98 -14.14
C ARG A 185 11.55 16.09 -15.04
N PHE A 186 10.31 15.95 -15.54
CA PHE A 186 9.67 16.99 -16.34
C PHE A 186 9.49 18.29 -15.55
N PHE A 187 9.08 18.18 -14.28
CA PHE A 187 8.96 19.31 -13.39
C PHE A 187 10.32 19.96 -13.13
N ASP A 188 11.36 19.17 -12.82
CA ASP A 188 12.71 19.69 -12.59
C ASP A 188 13.25 20.41 -13.84
N MET A 189 13.09 19.85 -15.05
CA MET A 189 13.46 20.48 -16.30
C MET A 189 12.68 21.78 -16.55
N ALA A 190 11.36 21.78 -16.30
CA ALA A 190 10.55 22.99 -16.47
C ALA A 190 10.96 24.11 -15.52
N VAL A 191 11.35 23.75 -14.31
CA VAL A 191 11.89 24.69 -13.30
C VAL A 191 13.23 25.27 -13.76
N ASP A 192 14.15 24.42 -14.20
CA ASP A 192 15.50 24.85 -14.61
C ASP A 192 15.47 25.77 -15.85
N GLU A 193 14.60 25.48 -16.81
CA GLU A 193 14.50 26.28 -18.04
C GLU A 193 13.69 27.58 -17.88
N SER A 194 12.69 27.59 -17.00
CA SER A 194 11.79 28.75 -16.84
C SER A 194 12.29 29.81 -15.88
N SER A 195 13.36 29.53 -15.11
CA SER A 195 13.80 30.37 -13.98
C SER A 195 12.69 30.64 -12.95
N ILE A 196 11.71 29.75 -12.89
CA ILE A 196 10.66 29.72 -11.89
C ILE A 196 11.01 28.63 -10.88
N TYR A 197 11.16 29.02 -9.62
CA TYR A 197 11.54 28.09 -8.56
C TYR A 197 10.37 27.87 -7.62
N PRO A 198 9.89 26.62 -7.46
CA PRO A 198 8.91 26.30 -6.42
C PRO A 198 9.57 26.38 -5.05
N TRP A 199 8.82 26.75 -4.06
CA TRP A 199 9.27 26.74 -2.68
C TRP A 199 8.15 26.31 -1.74
N GLN A 200 8.55 25.78 -0.60
CA GLN A 200 7.67 25.42 0.49
C GLN A 200 8.21 26.05 1.77
N PHE A 201 7.31 26.54 2.62
CA PHE A 201 7.64 26.91 3.97
C PHE A 201 7.01 25.93 4.92
N ASP A 202 7.85 25.25 5.68
CA ASP A 202 7.46 24.33 6.75
C ASP A 202 7.30 25.10 8.05
N MET A 203 6.07 25.18 8.54
CA MET A 203 5.76 25.93 9.75
C MET A 203 6.24 25.25 11.04
N GLU A 204 6.43 23.93 11.02
CA GLU A 204 6.93 23.19 12.18
C GLU A 204 8.41 23.48 12.43
N THR A 205 9.21 23.44 11.35
CA THR A 205 10.66 23.67 11.42
C THR A 205 11.04 25.15 11.21
N ASN A 206 10.09 26.00 10.83
CA ASN A 206 10.29 27.41 10.47
C ASN A 206 11.36 27.58 9.37
N CYS A 207 11.38 26.67 8.39
CA CYS A 207 12.35 26.63 7.31
C CYS A 207 11.70 26.69 5.93
N PHE A 208 12.40 27.30 4.99
CA PHE A 208 12.11 27.25 3.57
C PHE A 208 12.81 26.05 2.93
N ILE A 209 12.10 25.36 2.04
CA ILE A 209 12.60 24.30 1.18
C ILE A 209 12.58 24.81 -0.25
N PHE A 210 13.75 24.82 -0.89
CA PHE A 210 13.93 25.25 -2.27
C PHE A 210 14.62 24.20 -3.12
N PRO A 211 14.43 24.20 -4.45
CA PRO A 211 15.25 23.42 -5.36
C PRO A 211 16.72 23.86 -5.30
N GLN A 212 17.62 22.92 -5.57
CA GLN A 212 19.06 23.15 -5.55
C GLN A 212 19.51 24.29 -6.50
N GLY A 213 18.87 24.41 -7.67
CA GLY A 213 19.15 25.49 -8.62
C GLY A 213 18.97 26.89 -8.02
N PHE A 214 17.94 27.08 -7.17
CA PHE A 214 17.72 28.33 -6.46
C PHE A 214 18.74 28.57 -5.34
N LEU A 215 19.01 27.54 -4.52
CA LEU A 215 19.97 27.65 -3.41
C LEU A 215 21.39 27.96 -3.89
N LYS A 216 21.83 27.35 -5.01
CA LYS A 216 23.09 27.71 -5.67
C LYS A 216 23.15 29.20 -6.10
N ARG A 217 22.03 29.73 -6.58
CA ARG A 217 21.95 31.13 -6.97
C ARG A 217 22.12 32.13 -5.78
N LEU A 218 21.69 31.67 -4.60
CA LEU A 218 21.92 32.36 -3.33
C LEU A 218 23.31 32.14 -2.72
N GLY A 219 24.11 31.20 -3.30
CA GLY A 219 25.45 30.86 -2.83
C GLY A 219 25.55 29.76 -1.80
N TYR A 220 24.48 28.92 -1.66
CA TYR A 220 24.49 27.77 -0.78
C TYR A 220 25.14 26.54 -1.46
N ASP A 221 25.77 25.69 -0.63
CA ASP A 221 26.36 24.43 -1.07
C ASP A 221 25.27 23.39 -1.44
N GLU A 222 25.65 22.40 -2.25
CA GLU A 222 24.75 21.32 -2.71
C GLU A 222 24.19 20.46 -1.57
N SER A 223 24.83 20.43 -0.41
CA SER A 223 24.37 19.73 0.78
C SER A 223 23.18 20.40 1.48
N VAL A 224 22.97 21.69 1.24
CA VAL A 224 21.89 22.48 1.83
C VAL A 224 20.60 22.22 1.05
N THR A 225 19.56 21.78 1.75
CA THR A 225 18.21 21.55 1.19
C THR A 225 17.15 22.48 1.76
N THR A 226 17.46 23.07 2.91
CA THR A 226 16.55 23.97 3.65
C THR A 226 17.31 25.15 4.18
N ILE A 227 16.66 26.32 4.25
CA ILE A 227 17.19 27.51 4.89
C ILE A 227 16.17 28.05 5.89
N SER A 228 16.66 28.49 7.05
CA SER A 228 15.79 29.06 8.06
C SER A 228 15.19 30.40 7.58
N ARG A 229 14.10 30.81 8.22
CA ARG A 229 13.49 32.10 7.95
C ARG A 229 14.49 33.27 8.14
N ASP A 230 15.26 33.23 9.23
CA ASP A 230 16.25 34.27 9.54
C ASP A 230 17.36 34.32 8.47
N GLU A 231 17.78 33.20 7.91
CA GLU A 231 18.74 33.15 6.82
C GLU A 231 18.15 33.71 5.53
N MET A 232 16.89 33.39 5.22
CA MET A 232 16.17 33.93 4.08
C MET A 232 16.05 35.43 4.19
N ASP A 233 15.65 35.96 5.35
CA ASP A 233 15.50 37.38 5.63
C ASP A 233 16.82 38.19 5.40
N ARG A 234 17.97 37.56 5.71
CA ARG A 234 19.31 38.16 5.46
C ARG A 234 19.66 38.30 3.98
N THR A 235 19.00 37.56 3.10
CA THR A 235 19.18 37.67 1.65
C THR A 235 18.36 38.82 1.05
N ILE A 236 17.32 39.28 1.74
CA ILE A 236 16.40 40.32 1.29
C ILE A 236 17.00 41.70 1.54
N HIS A 237 16.74 42.65 0.64
CA HIS A 237 17.18 44.04 0.84
C HIS A 237 16.52 44.61 2.12
N PRO A 238 17.28 45.33 2.99
CA PRO A 238 16.76 45.78 4.28
C PRO A 238 15.52 46.70 4.20
N ASP A 239 15.39 47.49 3.16
CA ASP A 239 14.21 48.35 2.99
C ASP A 239 12.96 47.49 2.64
N ASP A 240 13.15 46.51 1.76
CA ASP A 240 12.05 45.64 1.30
C ASP A 240 11.59 44.69 2.42
N LEU A 241 12.53 44.24 3.27
CA LEU A 241 12.23 43.35 4.40
C LEU A 241 11.20 43.94 5.36
N LYS A 242 11.25 45.28 5.58
CA LYS A 242 10.30 45.97 6.45
C LYS A 242 8.87 45.90 5.95
N GLU A 243 8.68 45.89 4.62
CA GLU A 243 7.36 45.82 3.99
C GLU A 243 6.85 44.37 3.88
N ILE A 244 7.77 43.42 3.62
CA ILE A 244 7.43 42.00 3.36
C ILE A 244 7.15 41.26 4.64
N SER A 245 7.89 41.51 5.71
CA SER A 245 7.80 40.72 6.95
C SER A 245 6.38 40.75 7.56
N PRO A 246 5.65 41.87 7.60
CA PRO A 246 4.25 41.88 8.04
C PRO A 246 3.31 41.07 7.13
N LEU A 247 3.52 41.14 5.80
CA LEU A 247 2.69 40.43 4.82
C LEU A 247 2.90 38.91 4.91
N PHE A 248 4.14 38.49 5.08
CA PHE A 248 4.46 37.09 5.29
C PHE A 248 3.87 36.58 6.60
N ASN A 249 3.91 37.35 7.68
CA ASN A 249 3.28 36.97 8.95
C ASN A 249 1.76 36.81 8.82
N ARG A 250 1.07 37.64 8.02
CA ARG A 250 -0.36 37.50 7.73
C ARG A 250 -0.66 36.21 6.93
N ALA A 251 0.24 35.81 6.01
CA ALA A 251 0.12 34.54 5.32
C ALA A 251 0.26 33.36 6.29
N LEU A 252 1.17 33.46 7.28
CA LEU A 252 1.34 32.45 8.33
C LEU A 252 0.12 32.29 9.23
N THR A 253 -0.66 33.34 9.45
CA THR A 253 -1.91 33.30 10.25
C THR A 253 -3.12 32.85 9.42
N GLY A 254 -2.94 32.64 8.11
CA GLY A 254 -4.04 32.24 7.21
C GLY A 254 -4.96 33.39 6.83
N GLU A 255 -4.63 34.65 7.18
CA GLU A 255 -5.41 35.83 6.82
C GLU A 255 -5.38 36.13 5.31
N ASP A 256 -4.25 35.83 4.67
CA ASP A 256 -4.05 35.99 3.22
C ASP A 256 -3.75 34.63 2.57
N SER A 257 -4.71 34.09 1.82
CA SER A 257 -4.56 32.78 1.17
C SER A 257 -3.68 32.80 -0.10
N ASN A 258 -3.56 33.97 -0.76
CA ASN A 258 -2.76 34.17 -1.98
C ASN A 258 -2.02 35.48 -1.88
N THR A 259 -0.71 35.44 -1.73
CA THR A 259 0.13 36.64 -1.59
C THR A 259 1.10 36.71 -2.76
N ARG A 260 1.26 37.92 -3.30
CA ARG A 260 2.26 38.24 -4.32
C ARG A 260 3.17 39.35 -3.78
N LEU A 261 4.46 39.04 -3.69
CA LEU A 261 5.48 39.92 -3.13
C LEU A 261 6.57 40.15 -4.17
N ASN A 262 6.98 41.41 -4.35
CA ASN A 262 8.12 41.78 -5.19
C ASN A 262 9.17 42.45 -4.31
N PHE A 263 10.38 41.88 -4.31
CA PHE A 263 11.47 42.43 -3.50
C PHE A 263 12.83 42.15 -4.12
N ARG A 264 13.84 42.86 -3.64
CA ARG A 264 15.22 42.68 -4.03
C ARG A 264 15.88 41.62 -3.14
N GLN A 265 16.48 40.64 -3.77
CA GLN A 265 17.19 39.55 -3.10
C GLN A 265 18.62 39.47 -3.58
N ARG A 266 19.55 39.23 -2.65
CA ARG A 266 20.98 39.19 -2.91
C ARG A 266 21.37 37.86 -3.52
N ASN A 267 22.07 37.89 -4.66
CA ASN A 267 22.62 36.71 -5.33
C ASN A 267 24.01 36.32 -4.74
N VAL A 268 24.58 35.23 -5.24
CA VAL A 268 25.91 34.72 -4.84
C VAL A 268 27.03 35.73 -5.01
N ASN A 269 26.91 36.66 -5.97
CA ASN A 269 27.90 37.72 -6.22
C ASN A 269 27.73 38.93 -5.29
N GLY A 270 26.73 38.93 -4.42
CA GLY A 270 26.43 40.06 -3.54
C GLY A 270 25.56 41.16 -4.17
N GLU A 271 25.09 40.96 -5.40
CA GLU A 271 24.24 41.91 -6.11
C GLU A 271 22.78 41.68 -5.81
N TYR A 272 21.98 42.75 -5.79
CA TYR A 272 20.53 42.66 -5.59
C TYR A 272 19.80 42.53 -6.92
N GLU A 273 19.00 41.45 -7.02
CA GLU A 273 18.11 41.17 -8.14
C GLU A 273 16.66 41.28 -7.70
N TRP A 274 15.77 41.71 -8.61
CA TRP A 274 14.35 41.76 -8.34
C TRP A 274 13.73 40.37 -8.50
N TRP A 275 12.96 39.95 -7.48
CA TRP A 275 12.23 38.68 -7.44
C TRP A 275 10.75 38.93 -7.20
N GLU A 276 9.93 38.12 -7.84
CA GLU A 276 8.51 37.96 -7.55
C GLU A 276 8.28 36.63 -6.84
N TYR A 277 7.65 36.70 -5.68
CA TYR A 277 7.20 35.56 -4.91
C TYR A 277 5.69 35.51 -4.94
N ARG A 278 5.14 34.34 -5.28
CA ARG A 278 3.71 34.03 -5.21
C ARG A 278 3.53 32.88 -4.26
N SER A 279 2.63 33.02 -3.30
CA SER A 279 2.32 31.95 -2.34
C SER A 279 0.85 31.61 -2.32
N SER A 280 0.55 30.37 -1.97
CA SER A 280 -0.77 29.89 -1.65
C SER A 280 -0.69 29.08 -0.36
N VAL A 281 -1.56 29.39 0.58
CA VAL A 281 -1.67 28.61 1.83
C VAL A 281 -2.48 27.37 1.56
N ILE A 282 -1.88 26.21 1.82
CA ILE A 282 -2.60 24.93 1.77
C ILE A 282 -3.04 24.62 3.20
N THR A 283 -4.35 24.73 3.44
CA THR A 283 -4.96 24.16 4.64
C THR A 283 -4.97 22.65 4.51
N GLY A 284 -4.39 21.95 5.49
CA GLY A 284 -4.26 20.50 5.44
C GLY A 284 -5.59 19.78 5.39
N LEU A 285 -5.57 18.59 4.80
CA LEU A 285 -6.73 17.70 4.65
C LEU A 285 -7.19 17.04 5.97
N THR A 286 -6.46 17.23 7.08
CA THR A 286 -6.78 16.70 8.41
C THR A 286 -6.71 17.81 9.46
N GLN A 287 -7.54 17.72 10.50
CA GLN A 287 -7.64 18.71 11.58
C GLN A 287 -6.34 18.95 12.36
N ASP A 288 -5.35 18.04 12.26
CA ASP A 288 -4.06 18.11 12.95
C ASP A 288 -2.88 18.46 12.02
N SER A 289 -3.12 18.76 10.73
CA SER A 289 -2.03 19.12 9.82
C SER A 289 -1.72 20.60 9.92
N LEU A 290 -0.51 20.89 10.37
CA LEU A 290 0.11 22.21 10.33
C LEU A 290 0.02 22.79 8.93
N TYR A 291 -0.26 24.08 8.84
CA TYR A 291 -0.37 24.80 7.58
C TYR A 291 0.99 24.83 6.89
N ASN A 292 1.07 24.35 5.66
CA ASN A 292 2.23 24.53 4.80
C ASN A 292 1.92 25.64 3.80
N ILE A 293 2.87 26.54 3.60
CA ILE A 293 2.78 27.55 2.53
C ILE A 293 3.58 27.03 1.35
N LEU A 294 2.92 26.92 0.21
CA LEU A 294 3.58 26.60 -1.05
C LEU A 294 3.59 27.83 -1.95
N GLY A 295 4.63 27.95 -2.74
CA GLY A 295 4.73 29.05 -3.67
C GLY A 295 5.70 28.81 -4.80
N VAL A 296 5.79 29.80 -5.66
CA VAL A 296 6.80 29.90 -6.71
C VAL A 296 7.46 31.25 -6.63
N CYS A 297 8.76 31.33 -6.95
CA CYS A 297 9.46 32.59 -7.12
C CYS A 297 10.16 32.63 -8.49
N GLN A 298 10.26 33.83 -9.05
CA GLN A 298 10.94 34.04 -10.31
C GLN A 298 11.70 35.38 -10.28
N SER A 299 12.83 35.41 -10.97
CA SER A 299 13.54 36.68 -11.21
C SER A 299 12.75 37.54 -12.17
N ILE A 300 12.57 38.82 -11.83
CA ILE A 300 11.91 39.79 -12.70
C ILE A 300 12.92 40.91 -13.04
N GLN A 301 13.16 41.12 -14.34
CA GLN A 301 13.87 42.30 -14.78
C GLN A 301 12.91 43.48 -14.80
N ARG A 302 13.16 44.49 -13.97
CA ARG A 302 12.52 45.82 -14.16
C ARG A 302 13.41 46.61 -15.12
N TYR A 303 12.88 46.83 -16.33
CA TYR A 303 13.45 47.81 -17.25
C TYR A 303 13.14 49.22 -16.76
#